data_f5527386b4fe2b74caad320ae0e12184
#
_entry.id   f5527386b4fe2b74caad320ae0e12184
#
_cell.length_a   1.000
_cell.length_b   1.000
_cell.length_c   1.000
_cell.angle_alpha   90.00
_cell.angle_beta   90.00
_cell.angle_gamma   90.00
#
_symmetry.space_group_name_H-M   'P 1'
#
loop_
_entity.id
_entity.type
_entity.pdbx_description
1 polymer ?
#
loop_
_entity_poly.entity_id
_entity_poly.type
_entity_poly.pdbx_seq_one_letter_code
_entity_poly.pdbx_strand_id
1 'polypeptide(L)'
;MRLLTALLLARLDAYTPPRHQQRSTALQAKRPFVHVPYGQDAPPGKTLACDGRVKGATLDLSHWTDNTTPDELYADTSTEIALNLAKSSKYPEYDDATVVNNHFDVDGVLSAWAATDPEGALPHFQLLCDAAACGDFGEWVSDEGVKLCYAVAALENDDDDGGYSTALSKLPSIVENLDAYEDLWGPGFASVCDDYDDMAEGFGSVEDGAGDIALVMEPPGRRARAPAVDRQLRELDLTPTRLLRASFFCGAWMYEYELVGHGWVKRLRDRRLAPPIDVDAVVSKLGKPWAPGGRAGLCKACRTAEAVPQEPQAMLELLLEADPGAS
;
A
#
# COMPACT_ATOMS: atom_id res chain seq x y z
N MET A 1 6.37 -4.51 69.69
CA MET A 1 6.68 -3.13 69.28
C MET A 1 6.20 -2.97 67.85
N ARG A 2 5.03 -2.66 67.59
CA ARG A 2 4.06 -1.57 67.56
C ARG A 2 4.67 -0.26 66.98
N LEU A 3 4.00 0.25 65.90
CA LEU A 3 4.04 1.52 65.20
C LEU A 3 5.06 1.59 64.03
N LEU A 4 4.51 1.50 62.75
CA LEU A 4 4.16 2.69 61.94
C LEU A 4 3.37 2.21 60.68
N THR A 5 2.05 2.14 60.82
CA THR A 5 1.10 2.08 59.71
C THR A 5 0.27 3.36 59.84
N ALA A 6 0.54 4.38 59.11
CA ALA A 6 -0.45 5.42 58.77
C ALA A 6 0.14 6.42 57.75
N LEU A 7 -0.74 6.84 56.84
CA LEU A 7 -0.63 7.95 55.89
C LEU A 7 0.07 7.68 54.55
N LEU A 8 -0.70 7.08 53.63
CA LEU A 8 -0.75 7.56 52.22
C LEU A 8 -2.13 7.22 51.64
N LEU A 9 -3.16 7.84 52.20
CA LEU A 9 -4.48 8.01 51.61
C LEU A 9 -4.60 9.49 51.25
N ALA A 10 -4.21 9.90 50.03
CA ALA A 10 -4.62 11.20 49.54
C ALA A 10 -4.56 11.22 47.99
N ARG A 11 -5.77 11.43 47.45
CA ARG A 11 -6.09 11.94 46.10
C ARG A 11 -5.94 10.98 44.94
N LEU A 12 -6.91 10.13 44.79
CA LEU A 12 -7.47 9.76 43.50
C LEU A 12 -8.38 10.91 43.03
N ASP A 13 -7.81 11.88 42.36
CA ASP A 13 -8.61 12.82 41.55
C ASP A 13 -9.25 11.97 40.44
N ALA A 14 -10.58 11.91 40.47
CA ALA A 14 -11.38 11.23 39.48
C ALA A 14 -11.10 11.83 38.10
N TYR A 15 -10.32 11.13 37.29
CA TYR A 15 -10.21 11.39 35.85
C TYR A 15 -11.60 11.17 35.23
N THR A 16 -12.30 12.25 34.96
CA THR A 16 -13.52 12.24 34.15
C THR A 16 -13.07 12.31 32.71
N PRO A 17 -13.19 11.23 31.90
CA PRO A 17 -12.85 11.32 30.48
C PRO A 17 -13.77 12.36 29.82
N PRO A 18 -13.26 13.12 28.82
CA PRO A 18 -14.09 14.05 28.09
C PRO A 18 -15.29 13.30 27.51
N ARG A 19 -16.50 13.84 27.74
CA ARG A 19 -17.73 13.33 27.11
C ARG A 19 -17.51 13.38 25.61
N HIS A 20 -17.30 12.23 24.98
CA HIS A 20 -17.53 12.08 23.57
C HIS A 20 -18.94 12.56 23.30
N GLN A 21 -19.08 13.64 22.53
CA GLN A 21 -20.35 14.01 21.95
C GLN A 21 -20.84 12.79 21.17
N GLN A 22 -21.85 12.10 21.73
CA GLN A 22 -22.59 11.09 21.01
C GLN A 22 -23.15 11.78 19.75
N ARG A 23 -22.59 11.46 18.57
CA ARG A 23 -23.27 11.75 17.32
C ARG A 23 -24.68 11.16 17.45
N SER A 24 -25.67 11.93 17.06
CA SER A 24 -27.03 11.46 16.83
C SER A 24 -26.97 10.18 15.97
N THR A 25 -27.47 9.07 16.48
CA THR A 25 -27.62 7.80 15.78
C THR A 25 -28.76 7.87 14.76
N ALA A 26 -28.70 8.83 13.83
CA ALA A 26 -29.38 8.68 12.55
C ALA A 26 -28.47 7.78 11.72
N LEU A 27 -28.93 6.56 11.40
CA LEU A 27 -28.31 5.70 10.41
C LEU A 27 -27.98 6.57 9.19
N GLN A 28 -26.69 6.81 8.98
CA GLN A 28 -26.24 7.55 7.80
C GLN A 28 -26.51 6.63 6.61
N ALA A 29 -27.36 7.05 5.69
CA ALA A 29 -27.67 6.28 4.49
C ALA A 29 -26.36 6.03 3.73
N LYS A 30 -26.15 4.79 3.25
CA LYS A 30 -24.96 4.45 2.44
C LYS A 30 -24.94 5.37 1.20
N ARG A 31 -23.79 5.96 0.92
CA ARG A 31 -23.61 6.76 -0.28
C ARG A 31 -23.64 5.86 -1.54
N PRO A 32 -24.23 6.33 -2.65
CA PRO A 32 -24.18 5.59 -3.90
C PRO A 32 -22.76 5.55 -4.46
N PHE A 33 -22.41 4.42 -5.11
CA PHE A 33 -21.16 4.26 -5.87
C PHE A 33 -21.44 4.24 -7.37
N VAL A 34 -20.57 4.87 -8.16
CA VAL A 34 -20.59 4.84 -9.63
C VAL A 34 -19.17 4.62 -10.13
N HIS A 35 -18.94 3.52 -10.87
CA HIS A 35 -17.73 3.35 -11.65
C HIS A 35 -17.75 4.30 -12.85
N VAL A 36 -16.70 5.11 -13.00
CA VAL A 36 -16.56 6.09 -14.09
C VAL A 36 -15.41 5.63 -14.98
N PRO A 37 -15.64 5.14 -16.18
CA PRO A 37 -14.58 4.69 -17.08
C PRO A 37 -13.51 5.75 -17.27
N TYR A 38 -12.26 5.31 -17.39
CA TYR A 38 -11.10 6.20 -17.52
C TYR A 38 -11.31 7.24 -18.64
N GLY A 39 -11.06 8.51 -18.32
CA GLY A 39 -11.21 9.63 -19.26
C GLY A 39 -12.62 10.22 -19.36
N GLN A 40 -13.62 9.63 -18.69
CA GLN A 40 -14.96 10.22 -18.59
C GLN A 40 -15.06 11.21 -17.42
N ASP A 41 -16.05 12.09 -17.49
CA ASP A 41 -16.35 13.06 -16.44
C ASP A 41 -17.18 12.43 -15.32
N ALA A 42 -17.00 12.90 -14.08
CA ALA A 42 -17.85 12.53 -12.95
C ALA A 42 -19.32 12.85 -13.23
N PRO A 43 -20.25 12.08 -12.62
CA PRO A 43 -21.68 12.40 -12.72
C PRO A 43 -21.97 13.78 -12.10
N PRO A 44 -23.09 14.45 -12.53
CA PRO A 44 -23.46 15.74 -11.98
C PRO A 44 -23.78 15.62 -10.48
N GLY A 45 -23.49 16.69 -9.72
CA GLY A 45 -23.69 16.76 -8.29
C GLY A 45 -22.40 16.68 -7.50
N LYS A 46 -22.51 16.46 -6.19
CA LYS A 46 -21.32 16.28 -5.34
C LYS A 46 -20.77 14.88 -5.47
N THR A 47 -19.47 14.78 -5.67
CA THR A 47 -18.77 13.51 -5.88
C THR A 47 -17.51 13.42 -5.03
N LEU A 48 -17.21 12.22 -4.54
CA LEU A 48 -15.98 11.83 -3.86
C LEU A 48 -15.22 10.90 -4.79
N ALA A 49 -14.10 11.34 -5.36
CA ALA A 49 -13.23 10.47 -6.15
C ALA A 49 -12.29 9.73 -5.20
N CYS A 50 -12.48 8.41 -5.07
CA CYS A 50 -11.67 7.55 -4.24
C CYS A 50 -10.53 6.98 -5.10
N ASP A 51 -9.30 7.10 -4.57
CA ASP A 51 -8.07 6.60 -5.15
C ASP A 51 -7.79 7.19 -6.55
N GLY A 52 -8.44 6.70 -7.60
CA GLY A 52 -8.30 7.24 -8.95
C GLY A 52 -8.78 8.68 -9.08
N ARG A 53 -8.19 9.40 -10.04
CA ARG A 53 -8.63 10.76 -10.38
C ARG A 53 -9.74 10.71 -11.41
N VAL A 54 -10.92 11.20 -11.04
CA VAL A 54 -12.08 11.32 -11.93
C VAL A 54 -12.30 12.79 -12.26
N LYS A 55 -12.23 13.12 -13.55
CA LYS A 55 -12.36 14.52 -14.01
C LYS A 55 -13.72 15.11 -13.60
N GLY A 56 -13.70 16.31 -13.00
CA GLY A 56 -14.91 16.99 -12.53
C GLY A 56 -15.43 16.51 -11.17
N ALA A 57 -14.75 15.60 -10.50
CA ALA A 57 -15.05 15.26 -9.12
C ALA A 57 -14.90 16.48 -8.20
N THR A 58 -15.75 16.57 -7.15
CA THR A 58 -15.78 17.74 -6.28
C THR A 58 -14.84 17.66 -5.08
N LEU A 59 -14.43 16.45 -4.69
CA LEU A 59 -13.42 16.20 -3.66
C LEU A 59 -12.63 14.94 -4.03
N ASP A 60 -11.30 15.05 -4.03
CA ASP A 60 -10.41 13.91 -4.15
C ASP A 60 -10.15 13.29 -2.78
N LEU A 61 -10.26 11.97 -2.69
CA LEU A 61 -9.80 11.12 -1.59
C LEU A 61 -8.73 10.20 -2.15
N SER A 62 -7.58 10.77 -2.51
CA SER A 62 -6.57 10.10 -3.31
C SER A 62 -5.16 10.51 -2.87
N HIS A 63 -4.23 9.57 -2.92
CA HIS A 63 -2.80 9.80 -2.74
C HIS A 63 -2.04 9.93 -4.08
N TRP A 64 -2.72 9.76 -5.19
CA TRP A 64 -2.11 9.87 -6.54
C TRP A 64 -1.48 11.24 -6.75
N THR A 65 -0.51 11.29 -7.66
CA THR A 65 0.15 12.55 -8.01
C THR A 65 -0.86 13.56 -8.55
N ASP A 66 -0.70 14.84 -8.13
CA ASP A 66 -1.56 15.96 -8.52
C ASP A 66 -3.01 15.88 -7.99
N ASN A 67 -3.26 15.07 -6.91
CA ASN A 67 -4.54 15.10 -6.20
C ASN A 67 -4.78 16.44 -5.51
N THR A 68 -6.04 16.70 -5.18
CA THR A 68 -6.50 17.89 -4.44
C THR A 68 -7.04 17.53 -3.05
N THR A 69 -6.66 16.37 -2.53
CA THR A 69 -7.04 15.92 -1.19
C THR A 69 -6.65 16.95 -0.13
N PRO A 70 -7.58 17.40 0.75
CA PRO A 70 -7.26 18.31 1.84
C PRO A 70 -6.18 17.76 2.77
N ASP A 71 -5.27 18.63 3.21
CA ASP A 71 -4.11 18.24 4.06
C ASP A 71 -4.53 17.53 5.34
N GLU A 72 -5.64 17.93 5.95
CA GLU A 72 -6.15 17.31 7.18
C GLU A 72 -6.75 15.92 7.00
N LEU A 73 -7.07 15.53 5.77
CA LEU A 73 -7.53 14.17 5.43
C LEU A 73 -6.38 13.32 4.90
N TYR A 74 -5.32 13.96 4.40
CA TYR A 74 -4.26 13.29 3.67
C TYR A 74 -3.56 12.20 4.50
N ALA A 75 -3.32 11.06 3.87
CA ALA A 75 -2.59 9.92 4.37
C ALA A 75 -1.87 9.22 3.20
N ASP A 76 -1.11 8.16 3.48
CA ASP A 76 -0.29 7.51 2.47
C ASP A 76 -1.08 6.61 1.51
N THR A 77 -2.25 6.09 1.93
CA THR A 77 -3.18 5.33 1.09
C THR A 77 -4.52 6.05 0.97
N SER A 78 -5.22 5.86 -0.14
CA SER A 78 -6.53 6.45 -0.37
C SER A 78 -7.60 5.88 0.57
N THR A 79 -7.44 4.62 1.00
CA THR A 79 -8.26 3.99 2.04
C THR A 79 -8.18 4.76 3.35
N GLU A 80 -6.98 5.09 3.82
CA GLU A 80 -6.82 5.87 5.06
C GLU A 80 -7.38 7.28 4.91
N ILE A 81 -7.21 7.92 3.75
CA ILE A 81 -7.81 9.23 3.44
C ILE A 81 -9.34 9.16 3.54
N ALA A 82 -9.97 8.15 2.95
CA ALA A 82 -11.43 7.96 3.03
C ALA A 82 -11.90 7.70 4.46
N LEU A 83 -11.16 6.91 5.24
CA LEU A 83 -11.43 6.67 6.66
C LEU A 83 -11.24 7.92 7.52
N ASN A 84 -10.29 8.80 7.17
CA ASN A 84 -10.11 10.10 7.82
C ASN A 84 -11.30 11.03 7.54
N LEU A 85 -11.83 11.02 6.31
CA LEU A 85 -13.10 11.72 6.00
C LEU A 85 -14.24 11.15 6.85
N ALA A 86 -14.35 9.83 6.98
CA ALA A 86 -15.39 9.16 7.78
C ALA A 86 -15.35 9.57 9.27
N LYS A 87 -14.16 9.82 9.83
CA LYS A 87 -13.96 10.33 11.20
C LYS A 87 -14.23 11.83 11.33
N SER A 88 -14.15 12.58 10.22
CA SER A 88 -14.24 14.04 10.23
C SER A 88 -15.69 14.52 10.32
N SER A 89 -15.94 15.58 11.12
CA SER A 89 -17.20 16.31 11.12
C SER A 89 -17.16 17.58 10.27
N LYS A 90 -16.06 17.83 9.56
CA LYS A 90 -15.82 19.09 8.81
C LYS A 90 -16.44 19.12 7.43
N TYR A 91 -16.93 17.99 6.93
CA TYR A 91 -17.39 17.82 5.55
C TYR A 91 -18.83 17.31 5.44
N PRO A 92 -19.81 17.91 6.20
CA PRO A 92 -21.20 17.43 6.18
C PRO A 92 -21.86 17.61 4.82
N GLU A 93 -21.34 18.51 3.99
CA GLU A 93 -21.84 18.75 2.63
C GLU A 93 -21.65 17.57 1.68
N TYR A 94 -20.85 16.58 2.07
CA TYR A 94 -20.59 15.34 1.29
C TYR A 94 -21.32 14.12 1.85
N ASP A 95 -22.23 14.30 2.82
CA ASP A 95 -22.95 13.16 3.41
C ASP A 95 -23.87 12.46 2.39
N ASP A 96 -24.32 13.17 1.36
CA ASP A 96 -25.15 12.69 0.25
C ASP A 96 -24.39 12.58 -1.09
N ALA A 97 -23.07 12.70 -1.09
CA ALA A 97 -22.26 12.68 -2.30
C ALA A 97 -22.24 11.28 -2.95
N THR A 98 -22.08 11.26 -4.28
CA THR A 98 -21.80 10.03 -5.02
C THR A 98 -20.31 9.69 -4.94
N VAL A 99 -19.98 8.48 -4.52
CA VAL A 99 -18.60 7.95 -4.55
C VAL A 99 -18.27 7.46 -5.94
N VAL A 100 -17.10 7.83 -6.46
CA VAL A 100 -16.65 7.46 -7.81
C VAL A 100 -15.22 6.93 -7.80
N ASN A 101 -14.93 5.97 -8.68
CA ASN A 101 -13.57 5.54 -9.04
C ASN A 101 -13.55 5.09 -10.50
N ASN A 102 -12.37 4.95 -11.11
CA ASN A 102 -12.19 4.67 -12.54
C ASN A 102 -11.34 3.43 -12.84
N HIS A 103 -10.89 2.70 -11.83
CA HIS A 103 -10.12 1.45 -11.97
C HIS A 103 -10.34 0.58 -10.74
N PHE A 104 -10.13 -0.72 -10.89
CA PHE A 104 -10.20 -1.67 -9.79
C PHE A 104 -8.79 -2.00 -9.31
N ASP A 105 -8.54 -1.77 -8.04
CA ASP A 105 -7.44 -2.33 -7.26
C ASP A 105 -7.84 -2.35 -5.78
N VAL A 106 -6.94 -2.80 -4.91
CA VAL A 106 -7.27 -3.02 -3.49
C VAL A 106 -7.53 -1.70 -2.77
N ASP A 107 -6.65 -0.70 -2.93
CA ASP A 107 -6.82 0.61 -2.26
C ASP A 107 -8.06 1.34 -2.80
N GLY A 108 -8.30 1.28 -4.11
CA GLY A 108 -9.48 1.84 -4.74
C GLY A 108 -10.79 1.24 -4.21
N VAL A 109 -10.88 -0.08 -4.07
CA VAL A 109 -12.07 -0.76 -3.55
C VAL A 109 -12.29 -0.45 -2.06
N LEU A 110 -11.24 -0.52 -1.24
CA LEU A 110 -11.33 -0.29 0.20
C LEU A 110 -11.66 1.18 0.50
N SER A 111 -11.06 2.13 -0.23
CA SER A 111 -11.37 3.56 -0.12
C SER A 111 -12.81 3.87 -0.54
N ALA A 112 -13.28 3.25 -1.63
CA ALA A 112 -14.67 3.38 -2.06
C ALA A 112 -15.65 2.81 -1.02
N TRP A 113 -15.33 1.66 -0.41
CA TRP A 113 -16.16 1.12 0.68
C TRP A 113 -16.17 2.04 1.91
N ALA A 114 -15.01 2.52 2.36
CA ALA A 114 -14.91 3.46 3.47
C ALA A 114 -15.70 4.75 3.23
N ALA A 115 -15.74 5.23 1.98
CA ALA A 115 -16.52 6.40 1.60
C ALA A 115 -18.03 6.10 1.46
N THR A 116 -18.43 4.92 0.95
CA THR A 116 -19.84 4.56 0.77
C THR A 116 -20.51 4.12 2.06
N ASP A 117 -19.80 3.40 2.94
CA ASP A 117 -20.32 2.85 4.20
C ASP A 117 -19.36 3.15 5.37
N PRO A 118 -19.22 4.43 5.77
CA PRO A 118 -18.30 4.80 6.84
C PRO A 118 -18.55 4.09 8.18
N GLU A 119 -19.82 3.82 8.52
CA GLU A 119 -20.18 3.14 9.77
C GLU A 119 -19.74 1.67 9.75
N GLY A 120 -19.86 1.00 8.62
CA GLY A 120 -19.38 -0.37 8.42
C GLY A 120 -17.86 -0.48 8.37
N ALA A 121 -17.18 0.49 7.74
CA ALA A 121 -15.73 0.45 7.52
C ALA A 121 -14.90 0.87 8.76
N LEU A 122 -15.35 1.89 9.52
CA LEU A 122 -14.58 2.46 10.64
C LEU A 122 -14.16 1.46 11.73
N PRO A 123 -14.97 0.46 12.12
CA PRO A 123 -14.55 -0.57 13.09
C PRO A 123 -13.33 -1.38 12.64
N HIS A 124 -13.09 -1.47 11.34
CA HIS A 124 -12.02 -2.25 10.71
C HIS A 124 -10.84 -1.39 10.26
N PHE A 125 -10.70 -0.16 10.77
CA PHE A 125 -9.75 0.86 10.32
C PHE A 125 -8.35 0.29 10.05
N GLN A 126 -7.75 -0.40 11.04
CA GLN A 126 -6.37 -0.89 10.91
C GLN A 126 -6.26 -1.99 9.85
N LEU A 127 -7.18 -2.94 9.84
CA LEU A 127 -7.22 -4.02 8.86
C LEU A 127 -7.30 -3.49 7.42
N LEU A 128 -8.13 -2.46 7.19
CA LEU A 128 -8.28 -1.84 5.87
C LEU A 128 -7.01 -1.10 5.45
N CYS A 129 -6.37 -0.37 6.37
CA CYS A 129 -5.10 0.30 6.09
C CYS A 129 -3.97 -0.70 5.79
N ASP A 130 -3.88 -1.81 6.53
CA ASP A 130 -2.88 -2.85 6.29
C ASP A 130 -3.08 -3.52 4.92
N ALA A 131 -4.34 -3.81 4.54
CA ALA A 131 -4.65 -4.40 3.26
C ALA A 131 -4.38 -3.44 2.08
N ALA A 132 -4.70 -2.15 2.22
CA ALA A 132 -4.39 -1.13 1.23
C ALA A 132 -2.87 -0.96 1.04
N ALA A 133 -2.10 -0.93 2.13
CA ALA A 133 -0.64 -0.88 2.08
C ALA A 133 -0.03 -2.13 1.42
N CYS A 134 -0.63 -3.30 1.62
CA CYS A 134 -0.23 -4.53 0.92
C CYS A 134 -0.49 -4.41 -0.60
N GLY A 135 -1.66 -3.91 -1.00
CA GLY A 135 -2.03 -3.75 -2.41
C GLY A 135 -1.14 -2.78 -3.16
N ASP A 136 -1.01 -1.57 -2.64
CA ASP A 136 -0.32 -0.47 -3.32
C ASP A 136 1.19 -0.49 -3.15
N PHE A 137 1.65 -0.84 -1.95
CA PHE A 137 3.06 -0.72 -1.59
C PHE A 137 3.75 -2.08 -1.43
N GLY A 138 2.99 -3.19 -1.46
CA GLY A 138 3.54 -4.52 -1.25
C GLY A 138 4.03 -4.73 0.18
N GLU A 139 3.44 -4.06 1.17
CA GLU A 139 3.86 -4.17 2.57
C GLU A 139 3.15 -5.33 3.27
N TRP A 140 3.89 -6.07 4.08
CA TRP A 140 3.33 -7.08 4.98
C TRP A 140 3.26 -6.52 6.41
N VAL A 141 2.21 -5.77 6.71
CA VAL A 141 2.00 -5.17 8.04
C VAL A 141 1.40 -6.20 9.01
N SER A 142 0.39 -6.96 8.55
CA SER A 142 -0.26 -8.05 9.29
C SER A 142 -0.67 -9.18 8.35
N ASP A 143 -0.79 -10.40 8.86
CA ASP A 143 -1.26 -11.55 8.07
C ASP A 143 -2.69 -11.33 7.59
N GLU A 144 -3.55 -10.78 8.45
CA GLU A 144 -4.93 -10.45 8.12
C GLU A 144 -5.02 -9.37 7.03
N GLY A 145 -4.12 -8.37 7.05
CA GLY A 145 -4.01 -7.34 6.00
C GLY A 145 -3.65 -7.95 4.64
N VAL A 146 -2.66 -8.85 4.60
CA VAL A 146 -2.27 -9.57 3.38
C VAL A 146 -3.41 -10.47 2.88
N LYS A 147 -4.07 -11.23 3.77
CA LYS A 147 -5.24 -12.05 3.41
C LYS A 147 -6.36 -11.20 2.82
N LEU A 148 -6.72 -10.08 3.47
CA LEU A 148 -7.77 -9.19 2.96
C LEU A 148 -7.37 -8.58 1.62
N CYS A 149 -6.12 -8.19 1.43
CA CYS A 149 -5.59 -7.71 0.15
C CYS A 149 -5.86 -8.71 -0.97
N TYR A 150 -5.48 -9.98 -0.77
CA TYR A 150 -5.72 -11.03 -1.77
C TYR A 150 -7.21 -11.38 -1.93
N ALA A 151 -8.01 -11.33 -0.87
CA ALA A 151 -9.46 -11.54 -0.96
C ALA A 151 -10.12 -10.47 -1.84
N VAL A 152 -9.73 -9.21 -1.68
CA VAL A 152 -10.25 -8.10 -2.51
C VAL A 152 -9.76 -8.24 -3.95
N ALA A 153 -8.48 -8.47 -4.17
CA ALA A 153 -7.92 -8.65 -5.52
C ALA A 153 -8.59 -9.80 -6.30
N ALA A 154 -8.99 -10.88 -5.61
CA ALA A 154 -9.70 -12.01 -6.22
C ALA A 154 -11.15 -11.68 -6.66
N LEU A 155 -11.68 -10.51 -6.32
CA LEU A 155 -13.02 -10.05 -6.72
C LEU A 155 -13.00 -9.23 -8.01
N GLU A 156 -11.82 -8.86 -8.53
CA GLU A 156 -11.68 -8.24 -9.84
C GLU A 156 -12.27 -9.17 -10.92
N ASN A 157 -13.03 -8.61 -11.84
CA ASN A 157 -13.62 -9.35 -12.93
C ASN A 157 -13.82 -8.48 -14.18
N ASP A 158 -14.31 -9.09 -15.28
CA ASP A 158 -14.52 -8.42 -16.57
C ASP A 158 -15.90 -7.74 -16.68
N ASP A 159 -16.64 -7.54 -15.57
CA ASP A 159 -17.91 -6.81 -15.58
C ASP A 159 -17.69 -5.32 -15.92
N ASP A 160 -18.76 -4.61 -16.29
CA ASP A 160 -18.71 -3.20 -16.70
C ASP A 160 -18.11 -2.27 -15.63
N ASP A 161 -18.16 -2.66 -14.35
CA ASP A 161 -17.59 -1.94 -13.22
C ASP A 161 -16.29 -2.57 -12.66
N GLY A 162 -15.72 -3.56 -13.38
CA GLY A 162 -14.49 -4.23 -12.98
C GLY A 162 -14.62 -5.09 -11.71
N GLY A 163 -15.84 -5.35 -11.24
CA GLY A 163 -16.10 -6.12 -10.01
C GLY A 163 -16.48 -5.29 -8.80
N TYR A 164 -16.57 -3.96 -8.91
CA TYR A 164 -16.90 -3.07 -7.78
C TYR A 164 -18.20 -3.42 -7.08
N SER A 165 -19.30 -3.65 -7.83
CA SER A 165 -20.59 -4.01 -7.24
C SER A 165 -20.51 -5.29 -6.40
N THR A 166 -19.77 -6.28 -6.89
CA THR A 166 -19.52 -7.54 -6.17
C THR A 166 -18.67 -7.29 -4.92
N ALA A 167 -17.57 -6.56 -5.06
CA ALA A 167 -16.66 -6.27 -3.96
C ALA A 167 -17.34 -5.47 -2.83
N LEU A 168 -17.99 -4.35 -3.15
CA LEU A 168 -18.68 -3.51 -2.16
C LEU A 168 -19.82 -4.25 -1.44
N SER A 169 -20.48 -5.21 -2.10
CA SER A 169 -21.52 -6.02 -1.47
C SER A 169 -20.98 -7.10 -0.54
N LYS A 170 -19.79 -7.67 -0.83
CA LYS A 170 -19.18 -8.77 -0.07
C LYS A 170 -18.28 -8.29 1.07
N LEU A 171 -17.64 -7.12 0.94
CA LEU A 171 -16.66 -6.60 1.90
C LEU A 171 -17.15 -6.63 3.36
N PRO A 172 -18.37 -6.19 3.72
CA PRO A 172 -18.83 -6.26 5.10
C PRO A 172 -18.72 -7.67 5.70
N SER A 173 -19.11 -8.69 4.94
CA SER A 173 -19.05 -10.09 5.41
C SER A 173 -17.62 -10.64 5.42
N ILE A 174 -16.78 -10.23 4.46
CA ILE A 174 -15.38 -10.65 4.40
C ILE A 174 -14.60 -10.13 5.61
N VAL A 175 -14.73 -8.84 5.93
CA VAL A 175 -13.98 -8.23 7.06
C VAL A 175 -14.48 -8.71 8.41
N GLU A 176 -15.76 -9.08 8.55
CA GLU A 176 -16.31 -9.68 9.77
C GLU A 176 -15.85 -11.12 10.01
N ASN A 177 -15.59 -11.88 8.94
CA ASN A 177 -15.20 -13.29 9.05
C ASN A 177 -14.28 -13.70 7.87
N LEU A 178 -13.06 -13.17 7.88
CA LEU A 178 -12.07 -13.36 6.80
C LEU A 178 -11.76 -14.85 6.56
N ASP A 179 -11.72 -15.66 7.60
CA ASP A 179 -11.43 -17.11 7.50
C ASP A 179 -12.49 -17.87 6.68
N ALA A 180 -13.76 -17.41 6.68
CA ALA A 180 -14.80 -18.02 5.87
C ALA A 180 -14.63 -17.78 4.36
N TYR A 181 -13.69 -16.96 3.96
CA TYR A 181 -13.39 -16.59 2.56
C TYR A 181 -11.98 -17.03 2.14
N GLU A 182 -11.48 -18.13 2.73
CA GLU A 182 -10.16 -18.68 2.40
C GLU A 182 -10.01 -19.03 0.91
N ASP A 183 -11.08 -19.39 0.24
CA ASP A 183 -11.12 -19.62 -1.21
C ASP A 183 -10.69 -18.39 -2.04
N LEU A 184 -10.90 -17.17 -1.53
CA LEU A 184 -10.48 -15.93 -2.19
C LEU A 184 -9.00 -15.60 -1.90
N TRP A 185 -8.58 -15.66 -0.65
CA TRP A 185 -7.23 -15.20 -0.27
C TRP A 185 -6.18 -16.32 -0.19
N GLY A 186 -6.60 -17.57 0.05
CA GLY A 186 -5.70 -18.68 0.36
C GLY A 186 -4.62 -18.91 -0.68
N PRO A 187 -4.92 -19.02 -1.99
CA PRO A 187 -3.91 -19.23 -3.01
C PRO A 187 -2.85 -18.11 -3.09
N GLY A 188 -3.29 -16.84 -2.96
CA GLY A 188 -2.40 -15.68 -2.97
C GLY A 188 -1.53 -15.62 -1.73
N PHE A 189 -2.12 -15.79 -0.55
CA PHE A 189 -1.41 -15.78 0.72
C PHE A 189 -0.40 -16.93 0.83
N ALA A 190 -0.79 -18.15 0.45
CA ALA A 190 0.12 -19.29 0.41
C ALA A 190 1.36 -19.02 -0.47
N SER A 191 1.13 -18.42 -1.64
CA SER A 191 2.24 -18.09 -2.54
C SER A 191 3.20 -17.04 -1.95
N VAL A 192 2.71 -16.10 -1.13
CA VAL A 192 3.57 -15.13 -0.44
C VAL A 192 4.34 -15.80 0.70
N CYS A 193 3.68 -16.71 1.44
CA CYS A 193 4.35 -17.52 2.47
C CYS A 193 5.44 -18.38 1.87
N ASP A 194 5.19 -19.05 0.74
CA ASP A 194 6.19 -19.86 0.04
C ASP A 194 7.42 -19.01 -0.37
N ASP A 195 7.21 -17.78 -0.85
CA ASP A 195 8.31 -16.86 -1.19
C ASP A 195 9.10 -16.44 0.06
N TYR A 196 8.41 -16.18 1.17
CA TYR A 196 9.03 -15.83 2.44
C TYR A 196 9.83 -17.01 3.02
N ASP A 197 9.25 -18.21 3.03
CA ASP A 197 9.89 -19.43 3.54
C ASP A 197 11.12 -19.81 2.73
N ASP A 198 11.05 -19.70 1.39
CA ASP A 198 12.22 -19.92 0.52
C ASP A 198 13.39 -18.96 0.85
N MET A 199 13.10 -17.69 1.11
CA MET A 199 14.12 -16.73 1.53
C MET A 199 14.65 -17.05 2.94
N ALA A 200 13.79 -17.45 3.87
CA ALA A 200 14.18 -17.83 5.23
C ALA A 200 15.03 -19.12 5.25
N GLU A 201 14.79 -20.04 4.31
CA GLU A 201 15.56 -21.29 4.13
C GLU A 201 16.87 -21.10 3.32
N GLY A 202 17.10 -19.90 2.79
CA GLY A 202 18.32 -19.55 2.05
C GLY A 202 18.28 -19.86 0.56
N PHE A 203 17.10 -20.15 -0.02
CA PHE A 203 16.95 -20.25 -1.48
C PHE A 203 16.91 -18.89 -2.17
N GLY A 204 16.69 -17.83 -1.40
CA GLY A 204 16.84 -16.43 -1.73
C GLY A 204 17.32 -15.69 -0.50
N SER A 205 17.47 -14.37 -0.56
CA SER A 205 17.75 -13.54 0.62
C SER A 205 17.37 -12.07 0.40
N VAL A 206 17.22 -11.37 1.51
CA VAL A 206 17.25 -9.90 1.56
C VAL A 206 18.46 -9.52 2.40
N GLU A 207 19.28 -8.61 1.91
CA GLU A 207 20.50 -8.19 2.56
C GLU A 207 20.62 -6.67 2.59
N ASP A 208 21.26 -6.14 3.64
CA ASP A 208 21.71 -4.75 3.63
C ASP A 208 22.77 -4.61 2.51
N GLY A 209 22.41 -3.86 1.50
CA GLY A 209 23.29 -3.64 0.35
C GLY A 209 24.33 -2.57 0.63
N ALA A 210 24.17 -1.44 -0.01
CA ALA A 210 25.05 -0.29 0.21
C ALA A 210 24.27 1.03 0.04
N GLY A 211 24.59 2.03 0.84
CA GLY A 211 23.85 3.29 0.84
C GLY A 211 22.36 3.05 1.21
N ASP A 212 21.47 3.45 0.33
CA ASP A 212 20.02 3.32 0.49
C ASP A 212 19.39 2.19 -0.38
N ILE A 213 20.21 1.20 -0.73
CA ILE A 213 19.83 0.05 -1.57
C ILE A 213 19.84 -1.22 -0.71
N ALA A 214 18.74 -1.99 -0.72
CA ALA A 214 18.78 -3.37 -0.27
C ALA A 214 18.96 -4.31 -1.46
N LEU A 215 19.76 -5.37 -1.26
CA LEU A 215 19.97 -6.44 -2.22
C LEU A 215 18.93 -7.54 -1.97
N VAL A 216 18.19 -7.91 -3.01
CA VAL A 216 17.24 -9.03 -3.00
C VAL A 216 17.80 -10.12 -3.94
N MET A 217 18.23 -11.22 -3.35
CA MET A 217 18.58 -12.45 -4.11
C MET A 217 17.30 -13.23 -4.36
N GLU A 218 16.88 -13.30 -5.61
CA GLU A 218 15.63 -13.99 -5.97
C GLU A 218 15.73 -15.51 -5.81
N PRO A 219 14.69 -16.19 -5.33
CA PRO A 219 14.63 -17.64 -5.36
C PRO A 219 14.78 -18.19 -6.79
N PRO A 220 15.37 -19.39 -6.98
CA PRO A 220 15.59 -19.94 -8.31
C PRO A 220 14.34 -20.02 -9.17
N GLY A 221 14.39 -19.39 -10.35
CA GLY A 221 13.35 -19.48 -11.37
C GLY A 221 12.09 -18.66 -11.10
N ARG A 222 12.04 -17.83 -10.05
CA ARG A 222 10.90 -16.96 -9.75
C ARG A 222 11.33 -15.63 -9.14
N ARG A 223 10.44 -14.66 -9.21
CA ARG A 223 10.55 -13.37 -8.51
C ARG A 223 9.74 -13.46 -7.22
N ALA A 224 10.37 -13.19 -6.07
CA ALA A 224 9.69 -13.09 -4.80
C ALA A 224 8.69 -11.93 -4.80
N ARG A 225 7.50 -12.17 -4.24
CA ARG A 225 6.44 -11.14 -4.12
C ARG A 225 6.84 -10.05 -3.15
N ALA A 226 6.39 -8.83 -3.44
CA ALA A 226 6.74 -7.66 -2.65
C ALA A 226 6.44 -7.81 -1.14
N PRO A 227 5.29 -8.39 -0.70
CA PRO A 227 5.06 -8.56 0.74
C PRO A 227 6.07 -9.48 1.43
N ALA A 228 6.53 -10.55 0.76
CA ALA A 228 7.55 -11.42 1.33
C ALA A 228 8.91 -10.70 1.51
N VAL A 229 9.29 -9.88 0.52
CA VAL A 229 10.50 -9.03 0.60
C VAL A 229 10.35 -7.98 1.71
N ASP A 230 9.20 -7.29 1.79
CA ASP A 230 8.93 -6.29 2.84
C ASP A 230 9.03 -6.90 4.25
N ARG A 231 8.48 -8.10 4.46
CA ARG A 231 8.60 -8.80 5.73
C ARG A 231 10.04 -9.09 6.11
N GLN A 232 10.86 -9.56 5.18
CA GLN A 232 12.29 -9.77 5.40
C GLN A 232 13.02 -8.46 5.73
N LEU A 233 12.72 -7.37 5.01
CA LEU A 233 13.28 -6.04 5.30
C LEU A 233 12.94 -5.58 6.73
N ARG A 234 11.69 -5.76 7.16
CA ARG A 234 11.25 -5.40 8.53
C ARG A 234 11.92 -6.24 9.60
N GLU A 235 12.10 -7.55 9.40
CA GLU A 235 12.78 -8.44 10.33
C GLU A 235 14.27 -8.10 10.49
N LEU A 236 14.88 -7.55 9.43
CA LEU A 236 16.26 -7.07 9.43
C LEU A 236 16.41 -5.61 9.89
N ASP A 237 15.31 -4.93 10.23
CA ASP A 237 15.26 -3.48 10.57
C ASP A 237 15.85 -2.60 9.44
N LEU A 238 15.62 -3.01 8.18
CA LEU A 238 16.06 -2.29 7.00
C LEU A 238 14.93 -1.41 6.44
N THR A 239 15.26 -0.18 6.10
CA THR A 239 14.31 0.79 5.51
C THR A 239 14.89 1.44 4.26
N PRO A 240 15.25 0.65 3.23
CA PRO A 240 15.82 1.18 2.00
C PRO A 240 14.77 1.97 1.22
N THR A 241 15.20 2.83 0.33
CA THR A 241 14.31 3.44 -0.68
C THR A 241 14.46 2.77 -2.05
N ARG A 242 15.43 1.87 -2.19
CA ARG A 242 15.74 1.17 -3.44
C ARG A 242 15.98 -0.31 -3.22
N LEU A 243 15.62 -1.10 -4.22
CA LEU A 243 15.91 -2.53 -4.26
C LEU A 243 16.75 -2.84 -5.49
N LEU A 244 17.84 -3.58 -5.29
CA LEU A 244 18.53 -4.29 -6.36
C LEU A 244 18.13 -5.77 -6.28
N ARG A 245 17.31 -6.20 -7.23
CA ARG A 245 16.90 -7.60 -7.36
C ARG A 245 17.86 -8.33 -8.28
N ALA A 246 18.38 -9.45 -7.82
CA ALA A 246 19.37 -10.27 -8.53
C ALA A 246 18.84 -11.69 -8.73
N SER A 247 18.71 -12.12 -9.98
CA SER A 247 18.33 -13.49 -10.36
C SER A 247 19.50 -14.19 -11.03
N PHE A 248 19.89 -15.35 -10.53
CA PHE A 248 20.95 -16.15 -11.16
C PHE A 248 20.33 -17.08 -12.22
N PHE A 249 20.80 -16.95 -13.45
CA PHE A 249 20.30 -17.75 -14.57
C PHE A 249 21.42 -18.18 -15.52
N CYS A 250 21.52 -19.49 -15.77
CA CYS A 250 22.47 -20.08 -16.73
C CYS A 250 23.93 -19.65 -16.53
N GLY A 251 24.36 -19.47 -15.28
CA GLY A 251 25.77 -19.13 -14.98
C GLY A 251 26.08 -17.63 -15.00
N ALA A 252 25.06 -16.76 -15.06
CA ALA A 252 25.20 -15.31 -15.05
C ALA A 252 24.01 -14.66 -14.33
N TRP A 253 24.06 -13.35 -14.12
CA TRP A 253 23.09 -12.60 -13.34
C TRP A 253 22.18 -11.76 -14.22
N MET A 254 20.90 -11.70 -13.84
CA MET A 254 19.92 -10.71 -14.33
C MET A 254 19.59 -9.77 -13.17
N TYR A 255 19.52 -8.49 -13.46
CA TYR A 255 19.24 -7.45 -12.45
C TYR A 255 18.02 -6.63 -12.78
N GLU A 256 17.29 -6.24 -11.73
CA GLU A 256 16.29 -5.18 -11.76
C GLU A 256 16.57 -4.22 -10.60
N TYR A 257 16.68 -2.92 -10.91
CA TYR A 257 16.91 -1.85 -9.96
C TYR A 257 15.69 -0.96 -9.94
N GLU A 258 15.04 -0.87 -8.78
CA GLU A 258 13.74 -0.22 -8.63
C GLU A 258 13.62 0.52 -7.29
N LEU A 259 12.63 1.43 -7.19
CA LEU A 259 12.21 1.98 -5.91
C LEU A 259 11.41 0.93 -5.12
N VAL A 260 11.40 1.06 -3.79
CA VAL A 260 10.45 0.32 -2.94
C VAL A 260 9.00 0.60 -3.33
N GLY A 261 8.06 -0.24 -2.91
CA GLY A 261 6.68 -0.21 -3.36
C GLY A 261 5.99 1.17 -3.33
N HIS A 262 6.22 1.97 -2.29
CA HIS A 262 5.68 3.33 -2.19
C HIS A 262 6.51 4.43 -2.88
N GLY A 263 7.61 4.08 -3.53
CA GLY A 263 8.55 5.04 -4.10
C GLY A 263 8.02 5.85 -5.29
N TRP A 264 6.88 5.48 -5.87
CA TRP A 264 6.22 6.22 -6.94
C TRP A 264 5.39 7.42 -6.45
N VAL A 265 5.03 7.45 -5.16
CA VAL A 265 4.24 8.52 -4.55
C VAL A 265 5.12 9.76 -4.36
N LYS A 266 4.60 10.94 -4.65
CA LYS A 266 5.35 12.21 -4.53
C LYS A 266 5.21 12.88 -3.17
N ARG A 267 4.25 12.47 -2.36
CA ARG A 267 4.00 12.98 -1.03
C ARG A 267 3.67 11.81 -0.12
N LEU A 268 4.34 11.73 1.02
CA LEU A 268 4.12 10.73 2.06
C LEU A 268 4.01 11.44 3.40
N ARG A 269 3.25 10.86 4.33
CA ARG A 269 3.05 11.33 5.68
C ARG A 269 3.85 10.50 6.69
N ASP A 270 3.72 9.19 6.59
CA ASP A 270 4.25 8.25 7.58
C ASP A 270 5.39 7.37 7.04
N ARG A 271 5.62 7.40 5.73
CA ARG A 271 6.70 6.66 5.06
C ARG A 271 7.80 7.60 4.56
N ARG A 272 9.00 7.06 4.43
CA ARG A 272 10.16 7.81 3.90
C ARG A 272 9.97 8.03 2.39
N LEU A 273 10.00 9.29 1.97
CA LEU A 273 9.93 9.63 0.55
C LEU A 273 11.22 9.17 -0.16
N ALA A 274 11.06 8.34 -1.19
CA ALA A 274 12.18 7.90 -2.02
C ALA A 274 12.55 8.98 -3.05
N PRO A 275 13.81 9.43 -3.12
CA PRO A 275 14.25 10.26 -4.24
C PRO A 275 14.06 9.51 -5.57
N PRO A 276 13.55 10.15 -6.64
CA PRO A 276 13.29 9.47 -7.90
C PRO A 276 14.60 8.99 -8.54
N ILE A 277 14.58 7.79 -9.17
CA ILE A 277 15.70 7.30 -9.98
C ILE A 277 15.71 8.09 -11.30
N ASP A 278 16.86 8.65 -11.64
CA ASP A 278 17.11 9.16 -13.00
C ASP A 278 17.51 7.97 -13.90
N VAL A 279 16.49 7.29 -14.43
CA VAL A 279 16.66 6.08 -15.25
C VAL A 279 17.58 6.29 -16.44
N ASP A 280 17.47 7.44 -17.11
CA ASP A 280 18.28 7.73 -18.30
C ASP A 280 19.75 7.94 -17.92
N ALA A 281 20.02 8.63 -16.81
CA ALA A 281 21.38 8.82 -16.30
C ALA A 281 22.00 7.49 -15.86
N VAL A 282 21.26 6.66 -15.11
CA VAL A 282 21.71 5.33 -14.65
C VAL A 282 22.01 4.42 -15.84
N VAL A 283 21.09 4.29 -16.79
CA VAL A 283 21.26 3.46 -17.99
C VAL A 283 22.40 3.95 -18.85
N SER A 284 22.54 5.27 -19.02
CA SER A 284 23.65 5.86 -19.79
C SER A 284 25.01 5.57 -19.15
N LYS A 285 25.09 5.62 -17.82
CA LYS A 285 26.35 5.39 -17.08
C LYS A 285 26.74 3.92 -17.04
N LEU A 286 25.78 3.02 -16.82
CA LEU A 286 26.02 1.57 -16.77
C LEU A 286 26.19 0.98 -18.20
N GLY A 287 25.63 1.63 -19.22
CA GLY A 287 25.71 1.15 -20.59
C GLY A 287 24.93 -0.13 -20.85
N LYS A 288 25.21 -0.81 -21.95
CA LYS A 288 24.64 -2.11 -22.25
C LYS A 288 25.12 -3.16 -21.24
N PRO A 289 24.28 -4.09 -20.78
CA PRO A 289 22.92 -4.37 -21.29
C PRO A 289 21.76 -3.68 -20.52
N TRP A 290 22.01 -2.64 -19.75
CA TRP A 290 21.00 -1.95 -18.99
C TRP A 290 20.00 -1.19 -19.90
N ALA A 291 18.73 -1.26 -19.53
CA ALA A 291 17.63 -0.62 -20.23
C ALA A 291 16.58 -0.09 -19.23
N PRO A 292 15.78 0.93 -19.61
CA PRO A 292 14.61 1.31 -18.83
C PRO A 292 13.66 0.13 -18.63
N GLY A 293 13.08 0.05 -17.44
CA GLY A 293 12.11 -0.98 -17.03
C GLY A 293 10.96 -0.38 -16.24
N GLY A 294 10.14 -1.22 -15.62
CA GLY A 294 8.99 -0.83 -14.81
C GLY A 294 7.76 -0.43 -15.63
N ARG A 295 6.70 0.04 -14.94
CA ARG A 295 5.50 0.57 -15.58
C ARG A 295 5.74 2.00 -16.03
N ALA A 296 5.52 2.28 -17.32
CA ALA A 296 5.66 3.61 -17.88
C ALA A 296 4.85 4.64 -17.08
N GLY A 297 5.54 5.67 -16.58
CA GLY A 297 4.94 6.82 -15.89
C GLY A 297 4.79 6.69 -14.36
N LEU A 298 4.71 5.50 -13.79
CA LEU A 298 4.50 5.30 -12.36
C LEU A 298 5.72 4.70 -11.65
N CYS A 299 6.20 3.54 -12.10
CA CYS A 299 7.31 2.83 -11.46
C CYS A 299 8.55 2.96 -12.32
N LYS A 300 9.48 3.84 -11.93
CA LYS A 300 10.77 3.96 -12.60
C LYS A 300 11.69 2.84 -12.11
N ALA A 301 12.16 2.02 -13.03
CA ALA A 301 13.11 0.96 -12.80
C ALA A 301 14.10 0.87 -13.96
N CYS A 302 15.24 0.25 -13.70
CA CYS A 302 16.21 -0.16 -14.72
C CYS A 302 16.39 -1.67 -14.61
N ARG A 303 16.59 -2.35 -15.73
CA ARG A 303 16.85 -3.79 -15.75
C ARG A 303 17.88 -4.17 -16.80
N THR A 304 18.55 -5.28 -16.59
CA THR A 304 19.40 -5.86 -17.63
C THR A 304 18.54 -6.59 -18.67
N ALA A 305 18.79 -6.36 -19.95
CA ALA A 305 18.09 -7.02 -21.05
C ALA A 305 18.67 -8.42 -21.35
N GLU A 306 19.87 -8.70 -20.89
CA GLU A 306 20.58 -9.98 -20.99
C GLU A 306 21.40 -10.20 -19.73
N ALA A 307 21.77 -11.46 -19.47
CA ALA A 307 22.54 -11.83 -18.29
C ALA A 307 23.97 -11.29 -18.35
N VAL A 308 24.48 -10.87 -17.20
CA VAL A 308 25.80 -10.26 -17.03
C VAL A 308 26.66 -11.09 -16.06
N PRO A 309 28.00 -11.09 -16.23
CA PRO A 309 28.90 -11.85 -15.36
C PRO A 309 29.19 -11.16 -14.02
N GLN A 310 28.83 -9.89 -13.86
CA GLN A 310 29.09 -9.14 -12.62
C GLN A 310 28.30 -9.74 -11.46
N GLU A 311 29.00 -10.00 -10.36
CA GLU A 311 28.39 -10.44 -9.11
C GLU A 311 27.57 -9.33 -8.44
N PRO A 312 26.56 -9.65 -7.62
CA PRO A 312 25.66 -8.69 -7.03
C PRO A 312 26.34 -7.56 -6.25
N GLN A 313 27.38 -7.86 -5.49
CA GLN A 313 28.13 -6.85 -4.73
C GLN A 313 28.84 -5.83 -5.64
N ALA A 314 29.47 -6.29 -6.72
CA ALA A 314 30.09 -5.40 -7.70
C ALA A 314 29.04 -4.56 -8.43
N MET A 315 27.81 -5.08 -8.63
CA MET A 315 26.72 -4.35 -9.24
C MET A 315 26.18 -3.26 -8.32
N LEU A 316 26.11 -3.51 -7.01
CA LEU A 316 25.76 -2.47 -6.01
C LEU A 316 26.71 -1.28 -6.06
N GLU A 317 28.04 -1.53 -6.12
CA GLU A 317 29.03 -0.46 -6.21
C GLU A 317 28.83 0.41 -7.47
N LEU A 318 28.55 -0.21 -8.61
CA LEU A 318 28.27 0.49 -9.84
C LEU A 318 26.98 1.33 -9.79
N LEU A 319 25.95 0.83 -9.11
CA LEU A 319 24.67 1.53 -8.94
C LEU A 319 24.81 2.73 -8.00
N LEU A 320 25.53 2.60 -6.90
CA LEU A 320 25.83 3.73 -6.02
C LEU A 320 26.53 4.89 -6.73
N GLU A 321 27.45 4.56 -7.64
CA GLU A 321 28.06 5.57 -8.46
C GLU A 321 27.12 6.15 -9.52
N ALA A 322 26.17 5.34 -10.04
CA ALA A 322 25.29 5.73 -11.13
C ALA A 322 24.04 6.49 -10.65
N ASP A 323 23.56 6.24 -9.44
CA ASP A 323 22.40 6.89 -8.82
C ASP A 323 22.78 7.66 -7.56
N PRO A 324 23.08 8.95 -7.64
CA PRO A 324 23.42 9.76 -6.46
C PRO A 324 22.31 9.82 -5.41
N GLY A 325 21.07 9.55 -5.78
CA GLY A 325 19.93 9.48 -4.86
C GLY A 325 19.94 8.22 -3.98
N ALA A 326 20.82 7.25 -4.24
CA ALA A 326 21.00 6.03 -3.44
C ALA A 326 22.05 6.17 -2.32
N SER A 327 22.71 7.33 -2.18
CA SER A 327 23.79 7.59 -1.22
C SER A 327 23.30 8.19 0.08
#